data_721d76f5409ea17d3d530914652ccae6
#
_entry.id   721d76f5409ea17d3d530914652ccae6
#
_cell.length_a   1.000
_cell.length_b   1.000
_cell.length_c   1.000
_cell.angle_alpha   90.00
_cell.angle_beta   90.00
_cell.angle_gamma   90.00
#
_symmetry.space_group_name_H-M   'P 1'
#
loop_
_entity.id
_entity.type
_entity.pdbx_description
1 polymer ?
#
loop_
_entity_poly.entity_id
_entity_poly.type
_entity_poly.pdbx_seq_one_letter_code
_entity_poly.pdbx_strand_id
1 'polypeptide(L)'
;SGSGTITGTVKQGSSALSGVSVALSIYGTTVATATSDSNGAFSQSSLGLGVYSLTYTKNGYLEAIQSGTLSTDNQTLVVATQTMISDACTDAGDISGTIKNAVTGLIIEGVAISLRNGLNTRSGNTISGKTATTDVNGAYTLSSIDPGSYTIQGSKDNWISTYFNVISCSGLSDKNSNMSEELADGAMRIVLSWEGTEDFDSHLEIPCTSSNCSGSNKTDESHLWYGVIQSLAVTYSGVSTKSYHDWGNDDYVTLDQDNYNGTGSASRTGPETITISKLRSGDYRYHVHAYDRSGDNTTHIADNGTVVQVFYDIDQVINFDVPSTAGDLWTVFDYNKSTGFSTLNTMSSEGTDTNVDDH
;
A
#
# COMPACT_ATOMS: atom_id res chain seq x y z
N SER A 1 -28.24 -7.73 8.32
CA SER A 1 -27.03 -7.39 9.06
C SER A 1 -25.91 -8.32 8.56
N GLY A 2 -24.98 -7.78 7.82
CA GLY A 2 -23.82 -8.50 7.33
C GLY A 2 -22.82 -8.83 8.45
N SER A 3 -21.94 -9.80 8.21
CA SER A 3 -20.84 -10.15 9.12
C SER A 3 -19.57 -10.38 8.34
N GLY A 4 -18.42 -10.13 8.97
CA GLY A 4 -17.10 -10.31 8.36
C GLY A 4 -16.07 -10.88 9.33
N THR A 5 -14.84 -10.98 8.86
CA THR A 5 -13.69 -11.44 9.63
C THR A 5 -12.60 -10.38 9.60
N ILE A 6 -11.96 -10.13 10.74
CA ILE A 6 -10.73 -9.34 10.82
C ILE A 6 -9.59 -10.29 11.19
N THR A 7 -8.50 -10.23 10.43
CA THR A 7 -7.30 -11.04 10.63
C THR A 7 -6.06 -10.16 10.50
N GLY A 8 -4.97 -10.57 11.12
CA GLY A 8 -3.70 -9.85 11.04
C GLY A 8 -2.56 -10.60 11.68
N THR A 9 -1.38 -9.98 11.66
CA THR A 9 -0.15 -10.55 12.21
C THR A 9 0.48 -9.58 13.22
N VAL A 10 1.04 -10.12 14.29
CA VAL A 10 1.76 -9.36 15.31
C VAL A 10 3.21 -9.83 15.37
N LYS A 11 4.16 -8.90 15.41
CA LYS A 11 5.61 -9.16 15.43
C LYS A 11 6.32 -8.38 16.53
N GLN A 12 7.54 -8.84 16.83
CA GLN A 12 8.58 -8.07 17.52
C GLN A 12 9.80 -8.07 16.59
N GLY A 13 10.16 -6.91 16.05
CA GLY A 13 11.12 -6.85 14.96
C GLY A 13 10.65 -7.70 13.77
N SER A 14 11.50 -8.59 13.27
CA SER A 14 11.16 -9.54 12.20
C SER A 14 10.48 -10.83 12.71
N SER A 15 10.45 -11.07 14.02
CA SER A 15 9.96 -12.34 14.60
C SER A 15 8.47 -12.27 14.94
N ALA A 16 7.76 -13.38 14.72
CA ALA A 16 6.38 -13.55 15.16
C ALA A 16 6.23 -13.38 16.68
N LEU A 17 5.20 -12.70 17.13
CA LEU A 17 4.94 -12.49 18.55
C LEU A 17 3.60 -13.12 18.95
N SER A 18 3.68 -14.21 19.71
CA SER A 18 2.51 -14.91 20.25
C SER A 18 1.98 -14.28 21.54
N GLY A 19 0.73 -14.58 21.88
CA GLY A 19 0.12 -14.21 23.14
C GLY A 19 -0.14 -12.71 23.31
N VAL A 20 -0.25 -11.96 22.22
CA VAL A 20 -0.73 -10.58 22.22
C VAL A 20 -2.26 -10.61 22.26
N SER A 21 -2.85 -9.91 23.21
CA SER A 21 -4.30 -9.71 23.26
C SER A 21 -4.69 -8.59 22.30
N VAL A 22 -5.65 -8.86 21.42
CA VAL A 22 -6.17 -7.91 20.43
C VAL A 22 -7.64 -7.67 20.75
N ALA A 23 -7.95 -6.55 21.36
CA ALA A 23 -9.33 -6.14 21.66
C ALA A 23 -9.91 -5.38 20.46
N LEU A 24 -11.04 -5.84 19.94
CA LEU A 24 -11.76 -5.23 18.82
C LEU A 24 -12.93 -4.41 19.37
N SER A 25 -12.95 -3.12 19.09
CA SER A 25 -13.94 -2.19 19.63
C SER A 25 -14.66 -1.41 18.53
N ILE A 26 -15.95 -1.16 18.68
CA ILE A 26 -16.76 -0.22 17.89
C ILE A 26 -17.26 0.87 18.83
N TYR A 27 -17.08 2.13 18.45
CA TYR A 27 -17.49 3.30 19.25
C TYR A 27 -17.01 3.23 20.72
N GLY A 28 -15.78 2.74 20.92
CA GLY A 28 -15.18 2.61 22.25
C GLY A 28 -15.67 1.40 23.08
N THR A 29 -16.57 0.59 22.55
CA THR A 29 -17.04 -0.63 23.23
C THR A 29 -16.36 -1.85 22.62
N THR A 30 -15.65 -2.63 23.44
CA THR A 30 -15.05 -3.90 23.02
C THR A 30 -16.15 -4.92 22.71
N VAL A 31 -16.18 -5.40 21.47
CA VAL A 31 -17.15 -6.38 20.98
C VAL A 31 -16.57 -7.78 20.85
N ALA A 32 -15.25 -7.90 20.74
CA ALA A 32 -14.55 -9.19 20.66
C ALA A 32 -13.09 -9.03 21.11
N THR A 33 -12.44 -10.17 21.39
CA THR A 33 -11.00 -10.23 21.69
C THR A 33 -10.41 -11.47 21.04
N ALA A 34 -9.30 -11.30 20.32
CA ALA A 34 -8.49 -12.38 19.76
C ALA A 34 -7.14 -12.43 20.48
N THR A 35 -6.40 -13.51 20.28
CA THR A 35 -5.03 -13.65 20.80
C THR A 35 -4.13 -14.16 19.68
N SER A 36 -2.96 -13.58 19.52
CA SER A 36 -1.99 -14.03 18.50
C SER A 36 -1.43 -15.41 18.85
N ASP A 37 -1.35 -16.28 17.86
CA ASP A 37 -0.80 -17.65 17.95
C ASP A 37 0.74 -17.70 17.88
N SER A 38 1.31 -18.88 17.75
CA SER A 38 2.76 -19.10 17.65
C SER A 38 3.40 -18.47 16.42
N ASN A 39 2.61 -18.21 15.37
CA ASN A 39 3.03 -17.52 14.15
C ASN A 39 2.75 -16.01 14.19
N GLY A 40 2.32 -15.51 15.34
CA GLY A 40 1.88 -14.13 15.51
C GLY A 40 0.53 -13.81 14.87
N ALA A 41 -0.15 -14.79 14.28
CA ALA A 41 -1.41 -14.58 13.57
C ALA A 41 -2.60 -14.51 14.55
N PHE A 42 -3.57 -13.66 14.24
CA PHE A 42 -4.88 -13.65 14.91
C PHE A 42 -6.01 -13.56 13.90
N SER A 43 -7.17 -14.06 14.28
CA SER A 43 -8.39 -13.98 13.47
C SER A 43 -9.60 -13.88 14.37
N GLN A 44 -10.54 -13.03 14.00
CA GLN A 44 -11.84 -12.90 14.65
C GLN A 44 -12.95 -12.83 13.60
N SER A 45 -13.79 -13.83 13.59
CA SER A 45 -14.92 -13.93 12.65
C SER A 45 -16.24 -13.47 13.27
N SER A 46 -17.31 -13.46 12.46
CA SER A 46 -18.66 -13.10 12.86
C SER A 46 -18.79 -11.69 13.44
N LEU A 47 -17.97 -10.79 12.95
CA LEU A 47 -17.99 -9.37 13.31
C LEU A 47 -19.01 -8.61 12.47
N GLY A 48 -19.81 -7.75 13.10
CA GLY A 48 -20.72 -6.85 12.38
C GLY A 48 -19.98 -5.85 11.49
N LEU A 49 -20.65 -5.30 10.48
CA LEU A 49 -20.06 -4.24 9.64
C LEU A 49 -19.85 -2.96 10.47
N GLY A 50 -18.76 -2.26 10.22
CA GLY A 50 -18.44 -1.02 10.92
C GLY A 50 -16.95 -0.70 10.96
N VAL A 51 -16.64 0.44 11.58
CA VAL A 51 -15.26 0.90 11.82
C VAL A 51 -14.81 0.36 13.17
N TYR A 52 -13.73 -0.38 13.16
CA TYR A 52 -13.12 -1.01 14.33
C TYR A 52 -11.86 -0.25 14.77
N SER A 53 -11.68 -0.17 16.09
CA SER A 53 -10.38 0.08 16.71
C SER A 53 -9.86 -1.23 17.30
N LEU A 54 -8.67 -1.65 16.90
CA LEU A 54 -7.97 -2.81 17.43
C LEU A 54 -6.91 -2.31 18.42
N THR A 55 -7.00 -2.76 19.67
CA THR A 55 -6.02 -2.43 20.71
C THR A 55 -5.18 -3.67 21.04
N TYR A 56 -3.88 -3.56 20.88
CA TYR A 56 -2.90 -4.63 21.08
C TYR A 56 -2.21 -4.44 22.42
N THR A 57 -2.28 -5.45 23.28
CA THR A 57 -1.65 -5.42 24.60
C THR A 57 -0.88 -6.70 24.90
N LYS A 58 0.31 -6.54 25.49
CA LYS A 58 1.14 -7.62 26.02
C LYS A 58 2.11 -7.06 27.06
N ASN A 59 2.33 -7.78 28.16
CA ASN A 59 3.30 -7.38 29.17
C ASN A 59 4.70 -7.25 28.56
N GLY A 60 5.42 -6.18 28.92
CA GLY A 60 6.75 -5.86 28.40
C GLY A 60 6.72 -5.08 27.07
N TYR A 61 5.53 -4.66 26.62
CA TYR A 61 5.35 -3.90 25.39
C TYR A 61 4.44 -2.69 25.57
N LEU A 62 4.70 -1.65 24.79
CA LEU A 62 3.81 -0.51 24.68
C LEU A 62 2.49 -0.94 24.03
N GLU A 63 1.38 -0.37 24.50
CA GLU A 63 0.09 -0.55 23.85
C GLU A 63 0.13 0.03 22.43
N ALA A 64 -0.45 -0.68 21.47
CA ALA A 64 -0.58 -0.22 20.10
C ALA A 64 -2.03 -0.21 19.67
N ILE A 65 -2.36 0.69 18.73
CA ILE A 65 -3.71 0.86 18.21
C ILE A 65 -3.67 0.79 16.68
N GLN A 66 -4.71 0.21 16.09
CA GLN A 66 -4.89 0.17 14.64
C GLN A 66 -6.37 0.34 14.31
N SER A 67 -6.66 1.00 13.21
CA SER A 67 -8.03 1.12 12.70
C SER A 67 -8.27 0.16 11.52
N GLY A 68 -9.51 -0.33 11.39
CA GLY A 68 -9.93 -1.17 10.28
C GLY A 68 -11.43 -1.02 10.04
N THR A 69 -11.89 -1.24 8.80
CA THR A 69 -13.31 -1.12 8.44
C THR A 69 -13.81 -2.38 7.75
N LEU A 70 -14.85 -2.98 8.30
CA LEU A 70 -15.66 -3.99 7.62
C LEU A 70 -16.83 -3.28 6.95
N SER A 71 -16.84 -3.23 5.62
CA SER A 71 -17.82 -2.47 4.82
C SER A 71 -18.82 -3.35 4.09
N THR A 72 -18.46 -4.62 3.81
CA THR A 72 -19.30 -5.54 3.04
C THR A 72 -19.50 -6.88 3.76
N ASP A 73 -20.61 -7.54 3.48
CA ASP A 73 -20.93 -8.87 4.05
C ASP A 73 -19.91 -9.92 3.57
N ASN A 74 -19.53 -10.82 4.47
CA ASN A 74 -18.52 -11.86 4.25
C ASN A 74 -17.10 -11.34 3.94
N GLN A 75 -16.83 -10.05 4.16
CA GLN A 75 -15.50 -9.48 3.99
C GLN A 75 -14.49 -10.11 4.95
N THR A 76 -13.31 -10.47 4.44
CA THR A 76 -12.13 -10.71 5.26
C THR A 76 -11.22 -9.50 5.16
N LEU A 77 -11.12 -8.74 6.25
CA LEU A 77 -10.20 -7.61 6.36
C LEU A 77 -8.87 -8.09 6.93
N VAL A 78 -7.82 -8.06 6.12
CA VAL A 78 -6.45 -8.26 6.58
C VAL A 78 -5.91 -6.90 7.01
N VAL A 79 -5.68 -6.72 8.30
CA VAL A 79 -5.11 -5.46 8.82
C VAL A 79 -3.59 -5.46 8.69
N ALA A 80 -2.98 -4.27 8.68
CA ALA A 80 -1.51 -4.13 8.60
C ALA A 80 -0.80 -4.91 9.73
N THR A 81 0.38 -5.43 9.45
CA THR A 81 1.19 -6.10 10.48
C THR A 81 1.52 -5.13 11.62
N GLN A 82 1.16 -5.50 12.85
CA GLN A 82 1.50 -4.73 14.03
C GLN A 82 2.83 -5.20 14.62
N THR A 83 3.87 -4.36 14.53
CA THR A 83 5.11 -4.60 15.29
C THR A 83 4.96 -3.98 16.67
N MET A 84 5.04 -4.80 17.71
CA MET A 84 5.01 -4.35 19.10
C MET A 84 6.37 -3.79 19.51
N ILE A 85 6.35 -2.63 20.18
CA ILE A 85 7.55 -1.96 20.70
C ILE A 85 7.71 -2.36 22.17
N SER A 86 8.92 -2.74 22.57
CA SER A 86 9.23 -2.99 24.00
C SER A 86 8.99 -1.74 24.83
N ASP A 87 8.44 -1.88 26.03
CA ASP A 87 8.25 -0.79 26.99
C ASP A 87 9.59 -0.25 27.55
N ALA A 88 10.70 -0.93 27.30
CA ALA A 88 12.05 -0.40 27.53
C ALA A 88 12.44 0.70 26.53
N CYS A 89 11.68 0.88 25.45
CA CYS A 89 11.86 1.96 24.50
C CYS A 89 11.20 3.25 25.02
N THR A 90 12.02 4.19 25.46
CA THR A 90 11.55 5.42 26.15
C THR A 90 11.96 6.71 25.45
N ASP A 91 12.93 6.64 24.53
CA ASP A 91 13.53 7.82 23.93
C ASP A 91 12.70 8.30 22.73
N ALA A 92 12.29 9.56 22.79
CA ALA A 92 11.68 10.24 21.66
C ALA A 92 12.73 10.47 20.55
N GLY A 93 12.32 10.39 19.31
CA GLY A 93 13.18 10.62 18.16
C GLY A 93 12.45 11.33 17.02
N ASP A 94 13.20 11.76 16.01
CA ASP A 94 12.64 12.45 14.86
C ASP A 94 12.19 11.43 13.80
N ILE A 95 11.08 11.71 13.13
CA ILE A 95 10.62 10.94 11.96
C ILE A 95 10.74 11.85 10.74
N SER A 96 11.53 11.43 9.75
CA SER A 96 11.78 12.21 8.55
C SER A 96 11.57 11.41 7.27
N GLY A 97 11.30 12.11 6.17
CA GLY A 97 11.11 11.52 4.85
C GLY A 97 10.85 12.57 3.79
N THR A 98 10.44 12.11 2.61
CA THR A 98 10.11 12.96 1.46
C THR A 98 8.74 12.60 0.90
N ILE A 99 8.05 13.60 0.32
CA ILE A 99 6.80 13.41 -0.41
C ILE A 99 7.03 13.69 -1.89
N LYS A 100 6.60 12.74 -2.73
CA LYS A 100 6.74 12.79 -4.20
C LYS A 100 5.38 12.76 -4.88
N ASN A 101 5.32 13.28 -6.10
CA ASN A 101 4.21 13.10 -7.02
C ASN A 101 4.19 11.66 -7.54
N ALA A 102 3.08 10.97 -7.37
CA ALA A 102 2.89 9.59 -7.75
C ALA A 102 3.12 9.32 -9.26
N VAL A 103 2.82 10.30 -10.13
CA VAL A 103 2.92 10.13 -11.59
C VAL A 103 4.29 10.51 -12.12
N THR A 104 4.89 11.58 -11.58
CA THR A 104 6.14 12.16 -12.12
C THR A 104 7.37 11.77 -11.34
N GLY A 105 7.21 11.22 -10.11
CA GLY A 105 8.30 10.97 -9.17
C GLY A 105 8.99 12.24 -8.64
N LEU A 106 8.53 13.42 -9.04
CA LEU A 106 9.11 14.69 -8.59
C LEU A 106 8.70 15.00 -7.15
N ILE A 107 9.57 15.67 -6.44
CA ILE A 107 9.30 16.13 -5.07
C ILE A 107 8.15 17.13 -5.02
N ILE A 108 7.42 17.17 -3.90
CA ILE A 108 6.33 18.12 -3.67
C ILE A 108 6.68 19.00 -2.46
N GLU A 109 6.90 20.30 -2.72
CA GLU A 109 7.05 21.33 -1.68
C GLU A 109 5.68 21.73 -1.11
N GLY A 110 5.65 22.15 0.16
CA GLY A 110 4.47 22.74 0.80
C GLY A 110 3.38 21.76 1.18
N VAL A 111 3.68 20.47 1.30
CA VAL A 111 2.75 19.47 1.85
C VAL A 111 2.68 19.63 3.37
N ALA A 112 1.50 19.84 3.91
CA ALA A 112 1.26 19.84 5.35
C ALA A 112 1.29 18.39 5.89
N ILE A 113 2.21 18.12 6.80
CA ILE A 113 2.40 16.81 7.43
C ILE A 113 1.84 16.85 8.85
N SER A 114 1.08 15.85 9.23
CA SER A 114 0.55 15.68 10.60
C SER A 114 0.59 14.23 11.04
N LEU A 115 0.60 14.01 12.36
CA LEU A 115 0.72 12.70 12.98
C LEU A 115 -0.58 12.33 13.70
N ARG A 116 -1.01 11.08 13.56
CA ARG A 116 -2.16 10.50 14.27
C ARG A 116 -1.73 9.26 15.05
N ASN A 117 -2.38 9.03 16.18
CA ASN A 117 -2.12 7.85 17.00
C ASN A 117 -2.70 6.59 16.32
N GLY A 118 -1.93 5.50 16.32
CA GLY A 118 -2.33 4.21 15.77
C GLY A 118 -2.09 4.07 14.26
N LEU A 119 -2.08 2.82 13.80
CA LEU A 119 -1.95 2.50 12.37
C LEU A 119 -3.30 2.65 11.67
N ASN A 120 -3.28 3.00 10.39
CA ASN A 120 -4.44 3.17 9.51
C ASN A 120 -5.50 4.14 10.06
N THR A 121 -5.09 5.12 10.88
CA THR A 121 -5.98 6.11 11.49
C THR A 121 -6.13 7.32 10.56
N ARG A 122 -7.27 7.43 9.89
CA ARG A 122 -7.55 8.50 8.91
C ARG A 122 -8.48 9.60 9.42
N SER A 123 -9.08 9.41 10.56
CA SER A 123 -10.04 10.36 11.16
C SER A 123 -9.71 10.66 12.61
N GLY A 124 -10.40 11.62 13.20
CA GLY A 124 -10.16 12.07 14.57
C GLY A 124 -9.03 13.11 14.65
N ASN A 125 -8.54 13.36 15.85
CA ASN A 125 -7.57 14.42 16.12
C ASN A 125 -6.15 14.01 15.73
N THR A 126 -5.39 14.95 15.17
CA THR A 126 -3.94 14.86 15.05
C THR A 126 -3.27 15.13 16.40
N ILE A 127 -2.07 14.63 16.58
CA ILE A 127 -1.27 14.87 17.78
C ILE A 127 -0.80 16.32 17.77
N SER A 128 -1.19 17.09 18.78
CA SER A 128 -0.90 18.52 18.87
C SER A 128 0.62 18.80 18.86
N GLY A 129 1.04 19.74 18.02
CA GLY A 129 2.44 20.14 17.89
C GLY A 129 3.33 19.15 17.14
N LYS A 130 2.79 18.03 16.63
CA LYS A 130 3.51 17.05 15.81
C LYS A 130 3.14 17.25 14.35
N THR A 131 3.62 18.38 13.79
CA THR A 131 3.36 18.79 12.40
C THR A 131 4.64 19.28 11.73
N ALA A 132 4.71 19.17 10.42
CA ALA A 132 5.77 19.71 9.57
C ALA A 132 5.18 20.20 8.24
N THR A 133 6.00 20.84 7.41
CA THR A 133 5.67 21.16 6.03
C THR A 133 6.87 20.76 5.18
N THR A 134 6.62 20.13 4.02
CA THR A 134 7.73 19.74 3.13
C THR A 134 8.41 20.99 2.56
N ASP A 135 9.75 20.96 2.55
CA ASP A 135 10.62 22.00 2.00
C ASP A 135 10.73 21.92 0.47
N VAL A 136 11.61 22.75 -0.11
CA VAL A 136 11.91 22.78 -1.57
C VAL A 136 12.48 21.46 -2.11
N ASN A 137 12.95 20.57 -1.25
CA ASN A 137 13.42 19.24 -1.59
C ASN A 137 12.35 18.17 -1.31
N GLY A 138 11.11 18.58 -1.01
CA GLY A 138 10.03 17.69 -0.63
C GLY A 138 10.24 17.01 0.72
N ALA A 139 11.23 17.43 1.50
CA ALA A 139 11.61 16.80 2.76
C ALA A 139 10.80 17.34 3.93
N TYR A 140 10.48 16.47 4.90
CA TYR A 140 9.84 16.82 6.15
C TYR A 140 10.55 16.18 7.34
N THR A 141 10.38 16.78 8.53
CA THR A 141 10.82 16.21 9.82
C THR A 141 9.76 16.51 10.87
N LEU A 142 9.24 15.45 11.48
CA LEU A 142 8.42 15.50 12.69
C LEU A 142 9.34 15.26 13.90
N SER A 143 9.49 16.25 14.77
CA SER A 143 10.49 16.21 15.85
C SER A 143 9.95 15.67 17.17
N SER A 144 10.82 14.95 17.87
CA SER A 144 10.61 14.44 19.23
C SER A 144 9.34 13.60 19.34
N ILE A 145 9.18 12.63 18.47
CA ILE A 145 8.06 11.68 18.48
C ILE A 145 8.36 10.59 19.51
N ASP A 146 7.45 10.41 20.45
CA ASP A 146 7.53 9.34 21.45
C ASP A 146 7.47 7.96 20.80
N PRO A 147 7.99 6.91 21.45
CA PRO A 147 7.84 5.55 20.95
C PRO A 147 6.36 5.17 20.78
N GLY A 148 6.02 4.59 19.61
CA GLY A 148 4.62 4.26 19.34
C GLY A 148 4.37 3.86 17.88
N SER A 149 3.11 3.58 17.63
CA SER A 149 2.57 3.27 16.29
C SER A 149 1.71 4.45 15.84
N TYR A 150 1.94 4.93 14.63
CA TYR A 150 1.33 6.16 14.14
C TYR A 150 0.92 6.06 12.67
N THR A 151 0.00 6.92 12.27
CA THR A 151 -0.29 7.23 10.87
C THR A 151 0.15 8.66 10.57
N ILE A 152 1.00 8.85 9.59
CA ILE A 152 1.34 10.15 9.04
C ILE A 152 0.31 10.50 7.96
N GLN A 153 -0.19 11.73 7.99
CA GLN A 153 -1.03 12.30 6.95
C GLN A 153 -0.25 13.41 6.25
N GLY A 154 -0.17 13.35 4.92
CA GLY A 154 0.24 14.45 4.06
C GLY A 154 -0.98 15.04 3.35
N SER A 155 -1.12 16.38 3.37
CA SER A 155 -2.22 17.08 2.71
C SER A 155 -1.75 18.34 2.01
N LYS A 156 -2.35 18.63 0.84
CA LYS A 156 -2.08 19.83 0.05
C LYS A 156 -3.31 20.10 -0.83
N ASP A 157 -3.62 21.38 -1.08
CA ASP A 157 -4.75 21.78 -1.93
C ASP A 157 -4.60 21.21 -3.35
N ASN A 158 -5.67 20.68 -3.91
CA ASN A 158 -5.76 20.00 -5.21
C ASN A 158 -5.01 18.65 -5.29
N TRP A 159 -4.68 18.08 -4.12
CA TRP A 159 -4.06 16.77 -4.01
C TRP A 159 -4.90 15.86 -3.12
N ILE A 160 -4.95 14.58 -3.45
CA ILE A 160 -5.52 13.56 -2.58
C ILE A 160 -4.59 13.40 -1.38
N SER A 161 -5.15 13.48 -0.17
CA SER A 161 -4.38 13.28 1.07
C SER A 161 -3.78 11.87 1.11
N THR A 162 -2.48 11.80 1.40
CA THR A 162 -1.82 10.50 1.62
C THR A 162 -1.79 10.15 3.11
N TYR A 163 -1.84 8.84 3.40
CA TYR A 163 -1.73 8.30 4.75
C TYR A 163 -0.80 7.10 4.71
N PHE A 164 0.15 7.04 5.62
CA PHE A 164 1.10 5.91 5.71
C PHE A 164 1.50 5.65 7.16
N ASN A 165 1.76 4.38 7.42
CA ASN A 165 2.02 3.89 8.78
C ASN A 165 3.49 4.01 9.15
N VAL A 166 3.76 4.34 10.41
CA VAL A 166 5.10 4.30 11.00
C VAL A 166 5.04 3.72 12.40
N ILE A 167 6.06 2.94 12.76
CA ILE A 167 6.25 2.37 14.09
C ILE A 167 7.65 2.76 14.53
N SER A 168 7.76 3.60 15.54
CA SER A 168 9.03 4.20 15.98
C SER A 168 9.34 3.88 17.42
N CYS A 169 10.57 3.49 17.67
CA CYS A 169 11.15 3.39 19.02
C CYS A 169 11.95 4.66 19.39
N SER A 170 12.83 5.14 18.51
CA SER A 170 13.72 6.27 18.79
C SER A 170 13.97 7.17 17.58
N GLY A 171 12.97 7.27 16.70
CA GLY A 171 13.06 7.99 15.43
C GLY A 171 13.21 7.07 14.23
N LEU A 172 12.95 7.62 13.05
CA LEU A 172 12.99 6.93 11.76
C LEU A 172 13.41 7.92 10.67
N SER A 173 14.26 7.47 9.75
CA SER A 173 14.53 8.18 8.50
C SER A 173 13.82 7.51 7.32
N ASP A 174 13.83 8.20 6.18
CA ASP A 174 13.39 7.67 4.89
C ASP A 174 11.93 7.17 4.86
N LYS A 175 11.08 7.76 5.69
CA LYS A 175 9.64 7.49 5.67
C LYS A 175 9.00 8.29 4.55
N ASN A 176 9.25 7.83 3.34
CA ASN A 176 8.79 8.46 2.11
C ASN A 176 7.36 8.04 1.77
N SER A 177 6.65 8.90 1.06
CA SER A 177 5.33 8.58 0.52
C SER A 177 5.05 9.36 -0.76
N ASN A 178 3.99 8.96 -1.45
CA ASN A 178 3.55 9.62 -2.67
C ASN A 178 2.18 10.26 -2.46
N MET A 179 1.93 11.34 -3.20
CA MET A 179 0.62 11.96 -3.31
C MET A 179 0.18 11.96 -4.77
N SER A 180 -1.10 11.74 -4.98
CA SER A 180 -1.76 11.87 -6.27
C SER A 180 -2.46 13.22 -6.35
N GLU A 181 -2.38 13.89 -7.48
CA GLU A 181 -3.36 14.92 -7.82
C GLU A 181 -4.76 14.31 -7.85
N GLU A 182 -5.79 15.15 -7.63
CA GLU A 182 -7.18 14.71 -7.69
C GLU A 182 -7.47 14.00 -9.03
N LEU A 183 -8.21 12.91 -8.95
CA LEU A 183 -8.58 12.10 -10.10
C LEU A 183 -9.96 12.50 -10.60
N ALA A 184 -10.24 12.21 -11.87
CA ALA A 184 -11.58 12.32 -12.41
C ALA A 184 -12.52 11.29 -11.74
N ASP A 185 -13.82 11.59 -11.72
CA ASP A 185 -14.84 10.68 -11.17
C ASP A 185 -14.76 9.28 -11.84
N GLY A 186 -14.65 8.25 -11.03
CA GLY A 186 -14.53 6.86 -11.46
C GLY A 186 -13.15 6.46 -11.98
N ALA A 187 -12.12 7.28 -11.79
CA ALA A 187 -10.73 6.92 -12.06
C ALA A 187 -10.07 6.27 -10.84
N MET A 188 -9.02 5.51 -11.07
CA MET A 188 -8.20 4.87 -10.04
C MET A 188 -6.72 5.02 -10.36
N ARG A 189 -5.90 5.19 -9.33
CA ARG A 189 -4.43 5.18 -9.45
C ARG A 189 -3.84 4.20 -8.45
N ILE A 190 -2.98 3.32 -8.94
CA ILE A 190 -2.26 2.33 -8.16
C ILE A 190 -0.79 2.76 -8.14
N VAL A 191 -0.20 2.88 -6.97
CA VAL A 191 1.16 3.38 -6.77
C VAL A 191 1.96 2.36 -5.98
N LEU A 192 2.95 1.77 -6.61
CA LEU A 192 3.93 0.88 -6.01
C LEU A 192 5.12 1.72 -5.52
N SER A 193 5.53 1.52 -4.28
CA SER A 193 6.70 2.19 -3.68
C SER A 193 7.54 1.19 -2.92
N TRP A 194 8.86 1.39 -2.92
CA TRP A 194 9.80 0.55 -2.16
C TRP A 194 11.04 1.36 -1.74
N GLU A 195 11.83 0.80 -0.83
CA GLU A 195 13.14 1.31 -0.42
C GLU A 195 14.23 0.44 -1.07
N GLY A 196 15.42 1.01 -1.32
CA GLY A 196 16.54 0.25 -1.89
C GLY A 196 16.69 0.41 -3.40
N THR A 197 17.37 -0.55 -4.03
CA THR A 197 17.79 -0.48 -5.44
C THR A 197 17.25 -1.63 -6.30
N GLU A 198 16.39 -2.44 -5.75
CA GLU A 198 15.75 -3.56 -6.47
C GLU A 198 14.79 -3.03 -7.54
N ASP A 199 14.52 -3.84 -8.54
CA ASP A 199 13.62 -3.56 -9.64
C ASP A 199 12.31 -4.34 -9.42
N PHE A 200 11.23 -3.62 -9.10
CA PHE A 200 9.92 -4.19 -8.85
C PHE A 200 8.92 -3.65 -9.86
N ASP A 201 8.28 -4.54 -10.58
CA ASP A 201 7.36 -4.23 -11.65
C ASP A 201 5.90 -4.36 -11.22
N SER A 202 5.12 -3.41 -11.68
CA SER A 202 3.65 -3.39 -11.56
C SER A 202 3.01 -4.17 -12.69
N HIS A 203 2.15 -5.12 -12.35
CA HIS A 203 1.35 -5.90 -13.30
C HIS A 203 -0.13 -5.71 -13.00
N LEU A 204 -0.93 -5.38 -13.99
CA LEU A 204 -2.37 -5.21 -13.86
C LEU A 204 -3.11 -6.03 -14.91
N GLU A 205 -3.90 -6.99 -14.47
CA GLU A 205 -4.92 -7.63 -15.29
C GLU A 205 -6.13 -6.69 -15.38
N ILE A 206 -6.63 -6.49 -16.62
CA ILE A 206 -7.66 -5.51 -16.92
C ILE A 206 -8.84 -6.24 -17.55
N PRO A 207 -10.09 -6.03 -17.07
CA PRO A 207 -11.26 -6.65 -17.68
C PRO A 207 -11.43 -6.19 -19.13
N CYS A 208 -11.59 -7.16 -20.01
CA CYS A 208 -11.70 -6.95 -21.43
C CYS A 208 -13.02 -7.49 -21.98
N THR A 209 -13.87 -6.61 -22.48
CA THR A 209 -15.18 -6.97 -23.02
C THR A 209 -15.28 -6.89 -24.54
N SER A 210 -14.18 -6.64 -25.25
CA SER A 210 -14.19 -6.44 -26.71
C SER A 210 -13.07 -7.19 -27.42
N SER A 211 -13.31 -7.50 -28.71
CA SER A 211 -12.36 -8.13 -29.65
C SER A 211 -11.05 -7.34 -29.87
N ASN A 212 -10.89 -6.20 -29.20
CA ASN A 212 -9.72 -5.30 -29.31
C ASN A 212 -8.70 -5.49 -28.17
N CYS A 213 -8.95 -6.40 -27.25
CA CYS A 213 -7.97 -6.75 -26.24
C CYS A 213 -7.03 -7.79 -26.85
N SER A 214 -5.88 -7.36 -27.30
CA SER A 214 -4.85 -8.24 -27.83
C SER A 214 -3.71 -8.32 -26.81
N GLY A 215 -3.34 -9.51 -26.42
CA GLY A 215 -2.08 -9.72 -25.70
C GLY A 215 -2.09 -10.70 -24.55
N SER A 216 -3.24 -11.17 -24.09
CA SER A 216 -3.27 -12.24 -23.09
C SER A 216 -3.81 -13.54 -23.70
N ASN A 217 -3.39 -14.67 -23.18
CA ASN A 217 -3.94 -15.98 -23.50
C ASN A 217 -5.33 -16.20 -22.86
N LYS A 218 -5.82 -15.26 -22.09
CA LYS A 218 -7.16 -15.28 -21.49
C LYS A 218 -8.15 -14.54 -22.37
N THR A 219 -9.32 -15.09 -22.57
CA THR A 219 -10.33 -14.60 -23.53
C THR A 219 -11.03 -13.31 -23.08
N ASP A 220 -10.91 -12.92 -21.80
CA ASP A 220 -11.70 -11.86 -21.19
C ASP A 220 -10.87 -10.78 -20.45
N GLU A 221 -9.53 -10.88 -20.48
CA GLU A 221 -8.61 -10.00 -19.76
C GLU A 221 -7.47 -9.52 -20.64
N SER A 222 -6.89 -8.39 -20.28
CA SER A 222 -5.69 -7.83 -20.87
C SER A 222 -4.70 -7.51 -19.77
N HIS A 223 -3.42 -7.74 -20.01
CA HIS A 223 -2.35 -7.56 -19.04
C HIS A 223 -1.55 -6.30 -19.37
N LEU A 224 -1.48 -5.34 -18.42
CA LEU A 224 -0.62 -4.17 -18.50
C LEU A 224 0.61 -4.37 -17.59
N TRP A 225 1.79 -4.22 -18.17
CA TRP A 225 3.10 -4.24 -17.52
C TRP A 225 4.12 -3.53 -18.44
N TYR A 226 5.37 -3.33 -17.99
CA TYR A 226 6.38 -2.59 -18.75
C TYR A 226 6.63 -3.16 -20.17
N GLY A 227 6.50 -4.48 -20.36
CA GLY A 227 6.71 -5.16 -21.64
C GLY A 227 5.59 -4.99 -22.68
N VAL A 228 4.45 -4.44 -22.31
CA VAL A 228 3.36 -4.14 -23.25
C VAL A 228 3.65 -2.87 -24.02
N ILE A 229 4.29 -3.01 -25.17
CA ILE A 229 4.55 -1.89 -26.09
C ILE A 229 3.33 -1.74 -27.00
N GLN A 230 2.37 -0.93 -26.63
CA GLN A 230 1.42 -0.39 -27.58
C GLN A 230 1.95 0.92 -28.16
N SER A 231 1.76 1.16 -29.44
CA SER A 231 2.50 2.03 -30.37
C SER A 231 2.44 3.55 -30.15
N LEU A 232 2.28 4.02 -28.93
CA LEU A 232 2.32 5.44 -28.57
C LEU A 232 3.25 5.65 -27.37
N ALA A 233 4.53 5.38 -27.57
CA ALA A 233 5.55 5.76 -26.62
C ALA A 233 5.66 7.30 -26.56
N VAL A 234 5.15 7.92 -25.53
CA VAL A 234 5.45 9.31 -25.22
C VAL A 234 6.71 9.32 -24.37
N THR A 235 7.83 9.62 -24.97
CA THR A 235 9.11 9.78 -24.26
C THR A 235 9.11 11.12 -23.52
N TYR A 236 8.96 11.08 -22.20
CA TYR A 236 9.33 12.22 -21.37
C TYR A 236 10.83 12.17 -21.10
N SER A 237 11.51 13.31 -21.21
CA SER A 237 12.96 13.44 -20.95
C SER A 237 13.28 12.93 -19.53
N GLY A 238 13.96 11.78 -19.44
CA GLY A 238 14.42 11.18 -18.19
C GLY A 238 13.46 10.20 -17.50
N VAL A 239 12.33 9.85 -18.11
CA VAL A 239 11.38 8.85 -17.65
C VAL A 239 11.16 7.83 -18.76
N SER A 240 11.14 6.56 -18.40
CA SER A 240 10.94 5.43 -19.30
C SER A 240 9.59 5.44 -20.03
N THR A 241 9.52 4.64 -21.07
CA THR A 241 8.37 4.46 -21.95
C THR A 241 7.09 4.15 -21.20
N LYS A 242 6.03 4.90 -21.46
CA LYS A 242 4.69 4.59 -20.96
C LYS A 242 4.09 3.44 -21.77
N SER A 243 3.67 2.39 -21.09
CA SER A 243 2.83 1.35 -21.65
C SER A 243 1.37 1.65 -21.36
N TYR A 244 0.45 1.48 -22.32
CA TYR A 244 -0.96 1.73 -22.05
C TYR A 244 -1.94 1.00 -22.99
N HIS A 245 -3.16 0.84 -22.52
CA HIS A 245 -4.33 0.43 -23.31
C HIS A 245 -5.25 1.65 -23.50
N ASP A 246 -5.61 1.97 -24.73
CA ASP A 246 -6.46 3.09 -25.08
C ASP A 246 -7.68 2.58 -25.87
N TRP A 247 -8.86 2.81 -25.31
CA TRP A 247 -10.13 2.46 -25.96
C TRP A 247 -10.84 3.69 -26.56
N GLY A 248 -10.18 4.87 -26.50
CA GLY A 248 -10.74 6.14 -26.96
C GLY A 248 -11.64 6.83 -25.93
N ASN A 249 -12.01 8.09 -26.21
CA ASN A 249 -12.91 8.89 -25.35
C ASN A 249 -12.42 8.99 -23.89
N ASP A 250 -11.14 9.23 -23.68
CA ASP A 250 -10.52 9.32 -22.35
C ASP A 250 -10.65 8.03 -21.50
N ASP A 251 -10.84 6.88 -22.14
CA ASP A 251 -10.94 5.57 -21.51
C ASP A 251 -9.63 4.81 -21.76
N TYR A 252 -8.70 4.89 -20.83
CA TYR A 252 -7.37 4.29 -20.94
C TYR A 252 -6.88 3.74 -19.62
N VAL A 253 -5.91 2.83 -19.68
CA VAL A 253 -5.09 2.38 -18.55
C VAL A 253 -3.64 2.55 -18.94
N THR A 254 -2.88 3.27 -18.12
CA THR A 254 -1.47 3.58 -18.38
C THR A 254 -0.58 3.14 -17.24
N LEU A 255 0.59 2.59 -17.56
CA LEU A 255 1.75 2.59 -16.68
C LEU A 255 2.41 3.96 -16.83
N ASP A 256 2.04 4.90 -15.96
CA ASP A 256 2.46 6.31 -16.03
C ASP A 256 3.94 6.49 -15.80
N GLN A 257 4.47 5.69 -14.90
CA GLN A 257 5.88 5.65 -14.55
C GLN A 257 6.30 4.20 -14.35
N ASP A 258 7.31 3.80 -15.08
CA ASP A 258 8.08 2.58 -14.96
C ASP A 258 9.48 2.98 -14.41
N ASN A 259 9.85 2.44 -13.28
CA ASN A 259 11.08 2.80 -12.56
C ASN A 259 12.12 1.67 -12.66
N TYR A 260 12.59 1.41 -13.89
CA TYR A 260 13.45 0.28 -14.21
C TYR A 260 14.92 0.49 -13.81
N ASN A 261 15.65 -0.60 -13.57
CA ASN A 261 17.07 -0.61 -13.22
C ASN A 261 17.98 -0.57 -14.48
N GLY A 262 18.12 0.58 -15.13
CA GLY A 262 19.13 0.77 -16.19
C GLY A 262 20.53 0.90 -15.59
N THR A 263 21.51 0.26 -16.22
CA THR A 263 22.92 0.26 -15.81
C THR A 263 23.45 1.67 -15.54
N GLY A 264 23.73 2.02 -14.27
CA GLY A 264 24.60 3.13 -13.90
C GLY A 264 24.02 4.29 -13.11
N SER A 265 22.85 4.20 -12.48
CA SER A 265 22.31 5.30 -11.68
C SER A 265 21.76 4.89 -10.32
N ALA A 266 22.00 5.80 -9.39
CA ALA A 266 21.69 5.73 -7.99
C ALA A 266 20.21 5.48 -7.69
N SER A 267 19.99 4.73 -6.59
CA SER A 267 18.82 4.76 -5.71
C SER A 267 17.45 4.85 -6.42
N ARG A 268 16.82 3.73 -6.62
CA ARG A 268 15.46 3.66 -7.16
C ARG A 268 14.51 3.19 -6.09
N THR A 269 13.76 4.11 -5.60
CA THR A 269 12.81 3.90 -4.51
C THR A 269 11.39 4.10 -5.01
N GLY A 270 11.02 3.56 -6.16
CA GLY A 270 9.72 3.87 -6.77
C GLY A 270 9.51 5.39 -7.00
N PRO A 271 8.29 5.83 -7.24
CA PRO A 271 7.13 4.99 -7.46
C PRO A 271 7.11 4.36 -8.85
N GLU A 272 6.42 3.23 -8.99
CA GLU A 272 5.75 2.85 -10.22
C GLU A 272 4.27 3.15 -10.12
N THR A 273 3.67 3.60 -11.21
CA THR A 273 2.30 4.10 -11.14
C THR A 273 1.47 3.68 -12.33
N ILE A 274 0.33 3.07 -12.03
CA ILE A 274 -0.70 2.76 -13.02
C ILE A 274 -1.91 3.68 -12.78
N THR A 275 -2.38 4.34 -13.85
CA THR A 275 -3.63 5.09 -13.84
C THR A 275 -4.67 4.40 -14.73
N ILE A 276 -5.84 4.15 -14.15
CA ILE A 276 -7.06 3.73 -14.83
C ILE A 276 -7.94 4.98 -14.93
N SER A 277 -8.10 5.52 -16.12
CA SER A 277 -8.88 6.76 -16.33
C SER A 277 -10.37 6.55 -16.09
N LYS A 278 -10.84 5.32 -16.31
CA LYS A 278 -12.24 4.94 -16.14
C LYS A 278 -12.37 3.47 -15.82
N LEU A 279 -12.91 3.19 -14.64
CA LEU A 279 -13.16 1.82 -14.21
C LEU A 279 -14.27 1.15 -15.04
N ARG A 280 -13.95 0.01 -15.62
CA ARG A 280 -14.85 -0.86 -16.38
C ARG A 280 -15.52 -1.88 -15.47
N SER A 281 -16.57 -2.53 -15.98
CA SER A 281 -17.15 -3.71 -15.34
C SER A 281 -16.25 -4.92 -15.61
N GLY A 282 -16.12 -5.79 -14.63
CA GLY A 282 -15.25 -6.97 -14.65
C GLY A 282 -14.20 -6.89 -13.54
N ASP A 283 -13.36 -7.89 -13.49
CA ASP A 283 -12.37 -8.05 -12.43
C ASP A 283 -11.02 -7.49 -12.89
N TYR A 284 -10.39 -6.74 -12.00
CA TYR A 284 -9.00 -6.30 -12.08
C TYR A 284 -8.21 -7.10 -11.06
N ARG A 285 -6.99 -7.53 -11.41
CA ARG A 285 -6.06 -8.14 -10.47
C ARG A 285 -4.72 -7.43 -10.55
N TYR A 286 -4.14 -7.12 -9.39
CA TYR A 286 -2.89 -6.40 -9.32
C TYR A 286 -1.82 -7.24 -8.64
N HIS A 287 -0.64 -7.27 -9.29
CA HIS A 287 0.55 -7.98 -8.81
C HIS A 287 1.76 -7.05 -8.78
N VAL A 288 2.72 -7.40 -7.94
CA VAL A 288 4.08 -6.85 -7.92
C VAL A 288 5.05 -8.00 -8.15
N HIS A 289 5.91 -7.87 -9.16
CA HIS A 289 6.93 -8.86 -9.48
C HIS A 289 8.33 -8.30 -9.25
N ALA A 290 9.23 -9.11 -8.70
CA ALA A 290 10.63 -8.75 -8.52
C ALA A 290 11.43 -9.17 -9.76
N TYR A 291 11.59 -8.24 -10.73
CA TYR A 291 12.20 -8.50 -12.04
C TYR A 291 13.60 -9.10 -11.94
N ASP A 292 14.50 -8.47 -11.19
CA ASP A 292 15.89 -8.91 -11.04
C ASP A 292 16.03 -10.23 -10.25
N ARG A 293 14.91 -10.74 -9.69
CA ARG A 293 14.86 -11.88 -8.79
C ARG A 293 13.88 -12.96 -9.23
N SER A 294 13.48 -12.94 -10.48
CA SER A 294 12.53 -13.91 -11.05
C SER A 294 12.93 -15.36 -10.75
N GLY A 295 12.02 -16.08 -10.12
CA GLY A 295 12.25 -17.47 -9.66
C GLY A 295 12.94 -17.60 -8.30
N ASP A 296 13.31 -16.49 -7.65
CA ASP A 296 13.89 -16.52 -6.32
C ASP A 296 12.80 -16.65 -5.24
N ASN A 297 12.95 -17.64 -4.37
CA ASN A 297 12.06 -17.81 -3.22
C ASN A 297 12.68 -17.12 -1.98
N THR A 298 12.73 -15.78 -2.03
CA THR A 298 13.35 -14.92 -1.01
C THR A 298 12.37 -13.86 -0.51
N THR A 299 12.75 -13.08 0.51
CA THR A 299 11.92 -12.03 1.10
C THR A 299 12.23 -10.64 0.53
N HIS A 300 12.84 -10.55 -0.65
CA HIS A 300 13.30 -9.28 -1.22
C HIS A 300 12.20 -8.21 -1.32
N ILE A 301 10.99 -8.57 -1.77
CA ILE A 301 9.89 -7.60 -1.85
C ILE A 301 9.58 -7.05 -0.45
N ALA A 302 9.50 -7.92 0.56
CA ALA A 302 9.21 -7.53 1.94
C ALA A 302 10.37 -6.75 2.59
N ASP A 303 11.62 -7.15 2.32
CA ASP A 303 12.82 -6.56 2.94
C ASP A 303 13.07 -5.13 2.45
N ASN A 304 12.52 -4.76 1.29
CA ASN A 304 12.59 -3.43 0.73
C ASN A 304 11.42 -2.51 1.14
N GLY A 305 10.64 -2.90 2.14
CA GLY A 305 9.55 -2.06 2.66
C GLY A 305 8.50 -1.71 1.61
N THR A 306 8.24 -2.63 0.70
CA THR A 306 7.35 -2.42 -0.45
C THR A 306 5.92 -2.18 -0.01
N VAL A 307 5.29 -1.15 -0.56
CA VAL A 307 3.92 -0.74 -0.26
C VAL A 307 3.18 -0.42 -1.55
N VAL A 308 1.93 -0.85 -1.64
CA VAL A 308 1.00 -0.44 -2.71
C VAL A 308 -0.06 0.49 -2.12
N GLN A 309 -0.18 1.68 -2.71
CA GLN A 309 -1.20 2.68 -2.36
C GLN A 309 -2.21 2.77 -3.51
N VAL A 310 -3.49 2.75 -3.19
CA VAL A 310 -4.56 2.94 -4.18
C VAL A 310 -5.30 4.23 -3.88
N PHE A 311 -5.40 5.08 -4.88
CA PHE A 311 -6.18 6.32 -4.89
C PHE A 311 -7.40 6.15 -5.78
N TYR A 312 -8.55 6.58 -5.30
CA TYR A 312 -9.81 6.51 -6.04
C TYR A 312 -10.57 7.84 -5.85
N ASP A 313 -10.96 8.46 -6.93
CA ASP A 313 -11.55 9.79 -6.93
C ASP A 313 -10.68 10.81 -6.16
N ILE A 314 -11.20 11.36 -5.07
CA ILE A 314 -10.53 12.34 -4.20
C ILE A 314 -9.95 11.74 -2.92
N ASP A 315 -10.03 10.43 -2.74
CA ASP A 315 -9.59 9.74 -1.54
C ASP A 315 -8.48 8.72 -1.81
N GLN A 316 -7.57 8.56 -0.84
CA GLN A 316 -6.74 7.39 -0.75
C GLN A 316 -7.60 6.25 -0.18
N VAL A 317 -7.80 5.21 -0.96
CA VAL A 317 -8.71 4.11 -0.60
C VAL A 317 -8.06 3.14 0.37
N ILE A 318 -6.85 2.64 0.03
CA ILE A 318 -6.23 1.56 0.80
C ILE A 318 -4.71 1.57 0.64
N ASN A 319 -3.99 1.13 1.68
CA ASN A 319 -2.59 0.73 1.61
C ASN A 319 -2.51 -0.78 1.77
N PHE A 320 -1.69 -1.41 0.95
CA PHE A 320 -1.35 -2.82 1.06
C PHE A 320 0.12 -2.91 1.47
N ASP A 321 0.35 -3.52 2.63
CA ASP A 321 1.69 -3.83 3.12
C ASP A 321 2.04 -5.26 2.68
N VAL A 322 3.23 -5.45 2.14
CA VAL A 322 3.67 -6.74 1.63
C VAL A 322 3.76 -7.79 2.75
N PRO A 323 3.36 -9.06 2.49
CA PRO A 323 3.55 -10.16 3.43
C PRO A 323 5.05 -10.42 3.67
N SER A 324 5.39 -10.86 4.86
CA SER A 324 6.78 -11.24 5.20
C SER A 324 7.16 -12.65 4.77
N THR A 325 6.37 -13.29 3.91
CA THR A 325 6.66 -14.61 3.33
C THR A 325 7.56 -14.46 2.12
N ALA A 326 8.33 -15.49 1.81
CA ALA A 326 9.21 -15.53 0.65
C ALA A 326 8.40 -15.67 -0.65
N GLY A 327 8.92 -15.13 -1.73
CA GLY A 327 8.37 -15.15 -3.07
C GLY A 327 8.88 -13.95 -3.88
N ASP A 328 8.83 -14.06 -5.18
CA ASP A 328 9.16 -13.00 -6.12
C ASP A 328 7.94 -12.40 -6.81
N LEU A 329 6.75 -12.97 -6.56
CA LEU A 329 5.46 -12.44 -7.02
C LEU A 329 4.54 -12.21 -5.83
N TRP A 330 4.13 -10.95 -5.64
CA TRP A 330 3.13 -10.55 -4.67
C TRP A 330 1.79 -10.27 -5.36
N THR A 331 0.81 -11.17 -5.19
CA THR A 331 -0.57 -10.94 -5.61
C THR A 331 -1.25 -10.11 -4.53
N VAL A 332 -1.56 -8.86 -4.85
CA VAL A 332 -1.96 -7.83 -3.88
C VAL A 332 -3.45 -7.85 -3.63
N PHE A 333 -4.25 -7.63 -4.69
CA PHE A 333 -5.71 -7.54 -4.58
C PHE A 333 -6.41 -7.87 -5.90
N ASP A 334 -7.68 -8.24 -5.76
CA ASP A 334 -8.68 -8.13 -6.82
C ASP A 334 -9.55 -6.88 -6.58
N TYR A 335 -10.01 -6.27 -7.66
CA TYR A 335 -11.00 -5.20 -7.61
C TYR A 335 -12.08 -5.43 -8.65
N ASN A 336 -13.33 -5.28 -8.24
CA ASN A 336 -14.48 -5.26 -9.13
C ASN A 336 -15.35 -4.05 -8.79
N LYS A 337 -15.77 -3.31 -9.81
CA LYS A 337 -16.57 -2.09 -9.61
C LYS A 337 -17.86 -2.31 -8.80
N SER A 338 -18.43 -3.52 -8.85
CA SER A 338 -19.68 -3.86 -8.16
C SER A 338 -19.48 -4.39 -6.73
N THR A 339 -18.34 -5.03 -6.45
CA THR A 339 -18.06 -5.67 -5.15
C THR A 339 -16.95 -5.01 -4.35
N GLY A 340 -16.19 -4.10 -4.98
CA GLY A 340 -15.04 -3.42 -4.36
C GLY A 340 -13.78 -4.27 -4.33
N PHE A 341 -12.87 -3.95 -3.40
CA PHE A 341 -11.60 -4.65 -3.22
C PHE A 341 -11.76 -5.97 -2.49
N SER A 342 -11.04 -6.98 -2.97
CA SER A 342 -10.76 -8.24 -2.29
C SER A 342 -9.26 -8.34 -2.06
N THR A 343 -8.82 -8.24 -0.82
CA THR A 343 -7.40 -8.35 -0.48
C THR A 343 -6.96 -9.80 -0.56
N LEU A 344 -6.01 -10.11 -1.45
CA LEU A 344 -5.41 -11.44 -1.60
C LEU A 344 -4.16 -11.54 -0.73
N ASN A 345 -3.25 -10.60 -0.91
CA ASN A 345 -2.03 -10.43 -0.11
C ASN A 345 -1.20 -11.73 0.04
N THR A 346 -1.00 -12.42 -1.09
CA THR A 346 -0.30 -13.71 -1.15
C THR A 346 1.03 -13.59 -1.88
N MET A 347 2.02 -14.36 -1.44
CA MET A 347 3.32 -14.48 -2.11
C MET A 347 3.40 -15.83 -2.82
N SER A 348 3.93 -15.82 -4.03
CA SER A 348 4.26 -17.00 -4.83
C SER A 348 5.61 -16.82 -5.51
N SER A 349 6.06 -17.80 -6.26
CA SER A 349 7.28 -17.74 -7.04
C SER A 349 6.93 -17.87 -8.53
N GLU A 350 7.38 -16.89 -9.33
CA GLU A 350 7.17 -16.85 -10.76
C GLU A 350 8.50 -16.65 -11.50
N GLY A 351 8.76 -17.49 -12.48
CA GLY A 351 10.03 -17.47 -13.20
C GLY A 351 10.14 -16.46 -14.32
N THR A 352 9.05 -15.81 -14.73
CA THR A 352 9.03 -14.88 -15.86
C THR A 352 7.87 -13.90 -15.79
N ASP A 353 8.12 -12.63 -16.14
CA ASP A 353 7.11 -11.56 -16.17
C ASP A 353 5.94 -11.85 -17.10
N THR A 354 6.17 -12.64 -18.15
CA THR A 354 5.13 -12.96 -19.16
C THR A 354 4.05 -13.88 -18.63
N ASN A 355 4.27 -14.57 -17.51
CA ASN A 355 3.32 -15.53 -16.94
C ASN A 355 2.63 -15.01 -15.68
N VAL A 356 2.89 -13.75 -15.28
CA VAL A 356 2.30 -13.16 -14.08
C VAL A 356 0.78 -13.13 -14.14
N ASP A 357 0.20 -13.02 -15.33
CA ASP A 357 -1.25 -13.06 -15.59
C ASP A 357 -1.89 -14.47 -15.53
N ASP A 358 -1.12 -15.51 -15.28
CA ASP A 358 -1.62 -16.88 -15.16
C ASP A 358 -1.97 -17.30 -13.70
N HIS A 359 -1.88 -16.37 -12.72
CA HIS A 359 -2.06 -16.62 -11.27
C HIS A 359 -3.41 -16.26 -10.70
#